data_3e87385ad8bfa03b3a378a092b77fe6e
#
_entry.id   3e87385ad8bfa03b3a378a092b77fe6e
#
_cell.length_a   1.000
_cell.length_b   1.000
_cell.length_c   1.000
_cell.angle_alpha   90.00
_cell.angle_beta   90.00
_cell.angle_gamma   90.00
#
_symmetry.space_group_name_H-M   'P 1'
#
loop_
_entity.id
_entity.type
_entity.pdbx_description
1 polymer ?
#
loop_
_entity_poly.entity_id
_entity_poly.type
_entity_poly.pdbx_seq_one_letter_code
_entity_poly.pdbx_strand_id
1 'polypeptide(L)'
;MTVTSRWIDIPANGDTFQGYLALPKAGKGPGVVIIQEIFGVNSHIRAVADQYAADGYVALAPDIFWRVQPRVELGYDGADREKAMEIYGKLDVAHAVADVSATAAALRSLPEVTGKVAAVGYCLGGRLAYLSAAQGAFDIAVAYYGGGIQNELDLADKIKVPMQFHYGAIDAHIPSTAVDSVKQRFAGKDAQVHVYPGADHGFNCTDRASYNQAASALAHGRTLTFLGEHS
;
A
#
# COMPACT_ATOMS: atom_id res chain seq x y z
N MET A 1 -22.08 -9.04 1.54
CA MET A 1 -21.56 -9.22 2.91
C MET A 1 -21.26 -7.83 3.45
N THR A 2 -21.74 -7.47 4.63
CA THR A 2 -21.58 -6.09 5.12
C THR A 2 -20.24 -5.99 5.86
N VAL A 3 -19.27 -5.30 5.26
CA VAL A 3 -18.07 -4.80 5.93
C VAL A 3 -18.49 -3.65 6.85
N THR A 4 -17.92 -3.55 8.03
CA THR A 4 -18.12 -2.41 8.92
C THR A 4 -16.89 -1.53 8.89
N SER A 5 -17.08 -0.24 8.67
CA SER A 5 -15.95 0.69 8.56
C SER A 5 -16.15 1.97 9.36
N ARG A 6 -15.05 2.56 9.81
CA ARG A 6 -15.02 3.83 10.54
C ARG A 6 -13.63 4.48 10.45
N TRP A 7 -13.57 5.76 10.71
CA TRP A 7 -12.29 6.43 10.96
C TRP A 7 -11.86 6.23 12.41
N ILE A 8 -10.58 6.00 12.62
CA ILE A 8 -9.98 5.87 13.95
C ILE A 8 -8.76 6.79 14.06
N ASP A 9 -8.41 7.14 15.27
CA ASP A 9 -7.22 7.91 15.58
C ASP A 9 -6.00 6.99 15.70
N ILE A 10 -4.87 7.42 15.12
CA ILE A 10 -3.59 6.72 15.11
C ILE A 10 -2.57 7.59 15.83
N PRO A 11 -2.02 7.16 16.98
CA PRO A 11 -0.98 7.89 17.69
C PRO A 11 0.35 7.90 16.92
N ALA A 12 0.99 9.06 16.81
CA ALA A 12 2.30 9.22 16.17
C ALA A 12 3.15 10.30 16.87
N ASN A 13 4.18 9.90 17.62
CA ASN A 13 5.21 10.78 18.20
C ASN A 13 4.67 12.04 18.93
N GLY A 14 3.61 11.89 19.72
CA GLY A 14 2.99 12.98 20.48
C GLY A 14 1.84 13.69 19.78
N ASP A 15 1.63 13.38 18.50
CA ASP A 15 0.50 13.81 17.69
C ASP A 15 -0.48 12.65 17.44
N THR A 16 -1.57 12.96 16.75
CA THR A 16 -2.58 11.99 16.34
C THR A 16 -3.06 12.30 14.94
N PHE A 17 -3.17 11.29 14.10
CA PHE A 17 -3.76 11.41 12.77
C PHE A 17 -4.81 10.31 12.55
N GLN A 18 -5.55 10.38 11.46
CA GLN A 18 -6.65 9.46 11.23
C GLN A 18 -6.33 8.39 10.18
N GLY A 19 -6.98 7.23 10.33
CA GLY A 19 -7.00 6.16 9.35
C GLY A 19 -8.39 5.58 9.19
N TYR A 20 -8.69 5.11 7.98
CA TYR A 20 -9.94 4.40 7.67
C TYR A 20 -9.76 2.93 8.01
N LEU A 21 -10.49 2.47 9.02
CA LEU A 21 -10.52 1.07 9.47
C LEU A 21 -11.73 0.35 8.84
N ALA A 22 -11.47 -0.78 8.21
CA ALA A 22 -12.50 -1.70 7.72
C ALA A 22 -12.35 -3.07 8.39
N LEU A 23 -13.44 -3.60 8.92
CA LEU A 23 -13.46 -4.85 9.66
C LEU A 23 -14.13 -5.97 8.85
N PRO A 24 -13.59 -7.19 8.87
CA PRO A 24 -14.19 -8.35 8.24
C PRO A 24 -15.51 -8.72 8.94
N LYS A 25 -16.37 -9.44 8.24
CA LYS A 25 -17.66 -9.93 8.81
C LYS A 25 -17.47 -10.74 10.10
N ALA A 26 -16.35 -11.44 10.23
CA ALA A 26 -16.01 -12.19 11.44
C ALA A 26 -15.62 -11.30 12.62
N GLY A 27 -15.47 -9.99 12.41
CA GLY A 27 -15.03 -9.02 13.41
C GLY A 27 -13.56 -9.13 13.80
N LYS A 28 -12.84 -10.14 13.33
CA LYS A 28 -11.42 -10.40 13.63
C LYS A 28 -10.74 -11.03 12.43
N GLY A 29 -9.43 -10.77 12.29
CA GLY A 29 -8.59 -11.35 11.25
C GLY A 29 -7.14 -10.87 11.32
N PRO A 30 -6.26 -11.34 10.43
CA PRO A 30 -4.93 -10.76 10.28
C PRO A 30 -5.02 -9.29 9.86
N GLY A 31 -3.99 -8.51 10.22
CA GLY A 31 -3.96 -7.08 9.92
C GLY A 31 -3.38 -6.77 8.55
N VAL A 32 -3.93 -5.77 7.87
CA VAL A 32 -3.33 -5.21 6.65
C VAL A 32 -3.40 -3.68 6.67
N VAL A 33 -2.27 -3.02 6.46
CA VAL A 33 -2.21 -1.57 6.24
C VAL A 33 -2.28 -1.31 4.74
N ILE A 34 -3.30 -0.57 4.31
CA ILE A 34 -3.52 -0.17 2.91
C ILE A 34 -2.94 1.23 2.71
N ILE A 35 -1.84 1.33 1.97
CA ILE A 35 -1.12 2.60 1.83
C ILE A 35 -1.51 3.25 0.50
N GLN A 36 -2.02 4.47 0.61
CA GLN A 36 -2.61 5.27 -0.45
C GLN A 36 -1.65 5.62 -1.60
N GLU A 37 -2.22 5.96 -2.74
CA GLU A 37 -1.57 6.70 -3.83
C GLU A 37 -1.38 8.19 -3.44
N ILE A 38 -1.04 9.05 -4.42
CA ILE A 38 -0.90 10.49 -4.17
C ILE A 38 -2.23 11.25 -4.04
N PHE A 39 -3.37 10.57 -4.05
CA PHE A 39 -4.72 11.16 -4.05
C PHE A 39 -5.42 11.11 -2.68
N GLY A 40 -4.71 10.67 -1.64
CA GLY A 40 -5.27 10.55 -0.29
C GLY A 40 -6.05 9.25 -0.06
N VAL A 41 -6.70 9.15 1.10
CA VAL A 41 -7.61 8.04 1.43
C VAL A 41 -8.98 8.30 0.80
N ASN A 42 -8.97 8.40 -0.53
CA ASN A 42 -10.15 8.69 -1.34
C ASN A 42 -11.10 7.47 -1.44
N SER A 43 -12.18 7.61 -2.24
CA SER A 43 -13.17 6.55 -2.44
C SER A 43 -12.56 5.23 -2.88
N HIS A 44 -11.59 5.26 -3.80
CA HIS A 44 -10.92 4.05 -4.29
C HIS A 44 -10.12 3.36 -3.19
N ILE A 45 -9.30 4.08 -2.43
CA ILE A 45 -8.48 3.47 -1.35
C ILE A 45 -9.37 2.92 -0.23
N ARG A 46 -10.49 3.60 0.09
CA ARG A 46 -11.47 3.03 1.02
C ARG A 46 -12.13 1.76 0.47
N ALA A 47 -12.47 1.74 -0.81
CA ALA A 47 -13.02 0.53 -1.45
C ALA A 47 -12.00 -0.63 -1.46
N VAL A 48 -10.71 -0.35 -1.63
CA VAL A 48 -9.65 -1.35 -1.50
C VAL A 48 -9.58 -1.88 -0.06
N ALA A 49 -9.63 -1.01 0.95
CA ALA A 49 -9.65 -1.44 2.36
C ALA A 49 -10.89 -2.31 2.67
N ASP A 50 -12.06 -1.93 2.16
CA ASP A 50 -13.29 -2.71 2.29
C ASP A 50 -13.21 -4.06 1.57
N GLN A 51 -12.51 -4.14 0.44
CA GLN A 51 -12.26 -5.40 -0.28
C GLN A 51 -11.40 -6.34 0.56
N TYR A 52 -10.27 -5.87 1.12
CA TYR A 52 -9.45 -6.70 2.02
C TYR A 52 -10.22 -7.12 3.28
N ALA A 53 -11.11 -6.27 3.78
CA ALA A 53 -11.99 -6.65 4.89
C ALA A 53 -13.00 -7.73 4.46
N ALA A 54 -13.52 -7.69 3.23
CA ALA A 54 -14.36 -8.74 2.69
C ALA A 54 -13.60 -10.06 2.50
N ASP A 55 -12.29 -9.99 2.22
CA ASP A 55 -11.38 -11.13 2.12
C ASP A 55 -10.94 -11.69 3.50
N GLY A 56 -11.35 -11.06 4.61
CA GLY A 56 -11.14 -11.56 5.97
C GLY A 56 -10.06 -10.83 6.77
N TYR A 57 -9.48 -9.75 6.25
CA TYR A 57 -8.45 -8.96 6.94
C TYR A 57 -9.06 -7.81 7.75
N VAL A 58 -8.38 -7.40 8.82
CA VAL A 58 -8.60 -6.11 9.47
C VAL A 58 -7.75 -5.09 8.72
N ALA A 59 -8.40 -4.24 7.90
CA ALA A 59 -7.71 -3.31 7.01
C ALA A 59 -7.71 -1.89 7.57
N LEU A 60 -6.55 -1.23 7.58
CA LEU A 60 -6.40 0.15 8.06
C LEU A 60 -5.66 0.98 7.00
N ALA A 61 -6.33 2.00 6.46
CA ALA A 61 -5.75 2.93 5.49
C ALA A 61 -5.43 4.27 6.18
N PRO A 62 -4.15 4.57 6.47
CA PRO A 62 -3.74 5.80 7.14
C PRO A 62 -3.81 7.01 6.20
N ASP A 63 -4.17 8.18 6.73
CA ASP A 63 -4.01 9.46 6.04
C ASP A 63 -2.54 9.91 6.09
N ILE A 64 -1.77 9.57 5.07
CA ILE A 64 -0.33 9.88 5.01
C ILE A 64 -0.06 11.36 4.73
N PHE A 65 -1.06 12.10 4.24
CA PHE A 65 -0.90 13.52 3.94
C PHE A 65 -1.24 14.46 5.10
N TRP A 66 -1.66 13.92 6.24
CA TRP A 66 -2.18 14.70 7.36
C TRP A 66 -1.27 15.86 7.82
N ARG A 67 0.05 15.74 7.68
CA ARG A 67 1.01 16.79 8.05
C ARG A 67 1.03 17.95 7.05
N VAL A 68 0.62 17.70 5.80
CA VAL A 68 0.52 18.72 4.76
C VAL A 68 -0.90 19.27 4.69
N GLN A 69 -1.86 18.37 4.58
CA GLN A 69 -3.29 18.66 4.57
C GLN A 69 -4.04 17.39 5.00
N PRO A 70 -4.76 17.41 6.14
CA PRO A 70 -5.53 16.26 6.58
C PRO A 70 -6.73 15.99 5.67
N ARG A 71 -7.13 14.72 5.61
CA ARG A 71 -8.34 14.27 4.91
C ARG A 71 -8.36 14.63 3.43
N VAL A 72 -7.21 14.46 2.76
CA VAL A 72 -7.13 14.58 1.30
C VAL A 72 -7.91 13.44 0.66
N GLU A 73 -8.87 13.79 -0.21
CA GLU A 73 -9.72 12.86 -0.94
C GLU A 73 -9.93 13.42 -2.37
N LEU A 74 -8.96 13.17 -3.25
CA LEU A 74 -8.92 13.71 -4.59
C LEU A 74 -9.28 12.67 -5.65
N GLY A 75 -9.87 13.13 -6.75
CA GLY A 75 -10.01 12.37 -7.99
C GLY A 75 -8.69 12.27 -8.77
N TYR A 76 -8.74 11.65 -9.95
CA TYR A 76 -7.54 11.28 -10.70
C TYR A 76 -7.21 12.20 -11.87
N ASP A 77 -8.08 13.17 -12.18
CA ASP A 77 -8.01 14.01 -13.36
C ASP A 77 -8.06 15.52 -13.03
N GLY A 78 -7.67 16.33 -14.02
CA GLY A 78 -7.82 17.79 -13.98
C GLY A 78 -7.19 18.44 -12.74
N ALA A 79 -7.94 19.34 -12.11
CA ALA A 79 -7.49 20.13 -10.95
C ALA A 79 -7.14 19.25 -9.73
N ASP A 80 -7.80 18.11 -9.56
CA ASP A 80 -7.51 17.16 -8.47
C ASP A 80 -6.13 16.54 -8.63
N ARG A 81 -5.74 16.19 -9.85
CA ARG A 81 -4.40 15.69 -10.15
C ARG A 81 -3.32 16.73 -9.89
N GLU A 82 -3.56 17.99 -10.29
CA GLU A 82 -2.64 19.09 -10.03
C GLU A 82 -2.47 19.30 -8.52
N LYS A 83 -3.59 19.30 -7.78
CA LYS A 83 -3.59 19.43 -6.33
C LYS A 83 -2.87 18.25 -5.64
N ALA A 84 -3.06 17.03 -6.13
CA ALA A 84 -2.35 15.85 -5.62
C ALA A 84 -0.83 15.99 -5.79
N MET A 85 -0.37 16.49 -6.94
CA MET A 85 1.06 16.74 -7.19
C MET A 85 1.62 17.84 -6.30
N GLU A 86 0.85 18.90 -6.03
CA GLU A 86 1.24 19.96 -5.10
C GLU A 86 1.44 19.42 -3.68
N ILE A 87 0.49 18.61 -3.20
CA ILE A 87 0.55 18.01 -1.85
C ILE A 87 1.71 17.00 -1.76
N TYR A 88 1.85 16.14 -2.77
CA TYR A 88 2.93 15.17 -2.85
C TYR A 88 4.31 15.85 -2.85
N GLY A 89 4.46 16.99 -3.55
CA GLY A 89 5.70 17.76 -3.55
C GLY A 89 6.10 18.34 -2.19
N LYS A 90 5.18 18.40 -1.23
CA LYS A 90 5.42 18.87 0.15
C LYS A 90 5.60 17.71 1.15
N LEU A 91 5.41 16.47 0.70
CA LEU A 91 5.51 15.30 1.57
C LEU A 91 6.95 15.04 1.99
N ASP A 92 7.19 14.96 3.29
CA ASP A 92 8.42 14.40 3.84
C ASP A 92 8.31 12.87 3.88
N VAL A 93 9.11 12.19 3.07
CA VAL A 93 9.07 10.73 2.94
C VAL A 93 9.49 10.05 4.25
N ALA A 94 10.42 10.61 5.02
CA ALA A 94 10.86 10.02 6.29
C ALA A 94 9.74 10.07 7.32
N HIS A 95 9.02 11.19 7.42
CA HIS A 95 7.82 11.29 8.25
C HIS A 95 6.71 10.34 7.77
N ALA A 96 6.47 10.24 6.47
CA ALA A 96 5.48 9.32 5.92
C ALA A 96 5.78 7.85 6.28
N VAL A 97 7.04 7.42 6.20
CA VAL A 97 7.48 6.07 6.62
C VAL A 97 7.28 5.87 8.13
N ALA A 98 7.56 6.88 8.96
CA ALA A 98 7.31 6.82 10.39
C ALA A 98 5.80 6.71 10.70
N ASP A 99 4.95 7.45 9.98
CA ASP A 99 3.49 7.39 10.14
C ASP A 99 2.92 6.03 9.69
N VAL A 100 3.45 5.43 8.62
CA VAL A 100 3.13 4.06 8.19
C VAL A 100 3.53 3.05 9.26
N SER A 101 4.70 3.21 9.86
CA SER A 101 5.17 2.33 10.95
C SER A 101 4.31 2.48 12.21
N ALA A 102 3.91 3.71 12.56
CA ALA A 102 2.97 3.98 13.66
C ALA A 102 1.60 3.35 13.39
N THR A 103 1.14 3.36 12.13
CA THR A 103 -0.10 2.70 11.71
C THR A 103 -0.02 1.18 11.91
N ALA A 104 1.10 0.56 11.56
CA ALA A 104 1.30 -0.88 11.80
C ALA A 104 1.26 -1.23 13.30
N ALA A 105 1.88 -0.39 14.15
CA ALA A 105 1.83 -0.57 15.60
C ALA A 105 0.42 -0.38 16.17
N ALA A 106 -0.31 0.64 15.72
CA ALA A 106 -1.69 0.87 16.11
C ALA A 106 -2.59 -0.29 15.70
N LEU A 107 -2.45 -0.78 14.46
CA LEU A 107 -3.22 -1.92 13.96
C LEU A 107 -2.95 -3.18 14.78
N ARG A 108 -1.68 -3.48 15.13
CA ARG A 108 -1.32 -4.62 16.00
C ARG A 108 -1.94 -4.54 17.39
N SER A 109 -2.23 -3.35 17.90
CA SER A 109 -2.81 -3.16 19.24
C SER A 109 -4.33 -3.34 19.27
N LEU A 110 -4.99 -3.41 18.11
CA LEU A 110 -6.44 -3.59 18.05
C LEU A 110 -6.84 -5.01 18.46
N PRO A 111 -7.87 -5.16 19.32
CA PRO A 111 -8.34 -6.49 19.75
C PRO A 111 -8.96 -7.32 18.60
N GLU A 112 -9.28 -6.68 17.49
CA GLU A 112 -9.77 -7.32 16.27
C GLU A 112 -8.65 -7.98 15.45
N VAL A 113 -7.38 -7.61 15.67
CA VAL A 113 -6.25 -8.14 14.90
C VAL A 113 -5.74 -9.43 15.54
N THR A 114 -5.64 -10.48 14.72
CA THR A 114 -5.13 -11.79 15.12
C THR A 114 -4.03 -12.22 14.15
N GLY A 115 -2.82 -12.44 14.66
CA GLY A 115 -1.69 -12.88 13.83
C GLY A 115 -0.86 -11.72 13.25
N LYS A 116 -0.37 -11.90 12.02
CA LYS A 116 0.57 -11.00 11.36
C LYS A 116 -0.08 -9.72 10.85
N VAL A 117 0.74 -8.67 10.66
CA VAL A 117 0.35 -7.40 10.05
C VAL A 117 1.16 -7.19 8.79
N ALA A 118 0.47 -7.11 7.66
CA ALA A 118 1.05 -6.87 6.35
C ALA A 118 0.91 -5.41 5.92
N ALA A 119 1.78 -4.97 5.00
CA ALA A 119 1.59 -3.75 4.21
C ALA A 119 1.16 -4.12 2.79
N VAL A 120 0.18 -3.40 2.24
CA VAL A 120 -0.13 -3.38 0.82
C VAL A 120 -0.22 -1.94 0.37
N GLY A 121 0.70 -1.50 -0.49
CA GLY A 121 0.78 -0.12 -0.91
C GLY A 121 0.68 0.05 -2.42
N TYR A 122 0.08 1.17 -2.84
CA TYR A 122 -0.20 1.50 -4.23
C TYR A 122 0.53 2.77 -4.64
N CYS A 123 1.25 2.79 -5.76
CA CYS A 123 2.02 3.94 -6.25
C CYS A 123 3.01 4.46 -5.18
N LEU A 124 2.82 5.69 -4.68
CA LEU A 124 3.53 6.21 -3.50
C LEU A 124 3.51 5.21 -2.35
N GLY A 125 2.33 4.64 -2.07
CA GLY A 125 2.16 3.64 -1.02
C GLY A 125 2.98 2.37 -1.25
N GLY A 126 3.18 1.96 -2.50
CA GLY A 126 4.06 0.82 -2.84
C GLY A 126 5.52 1.09 -2.46
N ARG A 127 6.01 2.32 -2.70
CA ARG A 127 7.33 2.75 -2.23
C ARG A 127 7.38 2.82 -0.70
N LEU A 128 6.35 3.36 -0.05
CA LEU A 128 6.30 3.45 1.42
C LEU A 128 6.24 2.06 2.07
N ALA A 129 5.53 1.09 1.47
CA ALA A 129 5.52 -0.31 1.95
C ALA A 129 6.94 -0.91 1.93
N TYR A 130 7.69 -0.70 0.84
CA TYR A 130 9.09 -1.12 0.72
C TYR A 130 9.97 -0.49 1.79
N LEU A 131 9.90 0.83 1.95
CA LEU A 131 10.71 1.58 2.93
C LEU A 131 10.41 1.18 4.37
N SER A 132 9.13 1.02 4.69
CA SER A 132 8.70 0.61 6.04
C SER A 132 9.05 -0.85 6.34
N ALA A 133 9.02 -1.74 5.32
CA ALA A 133 9.53 -3.10 5.48
C ALA A 133 11.03 -3.14 5.79
N ALA A 134 11.82 -2.24 5.18
CA ALA A 134 13.24 -2.10 5.48
C ALA A 134 13.52 -1.59 6.92
N GLN A 135 12.54 -0.95 7.54
CA GLN A 135 12.57 -0.56 8.96
C GLN A 135 12.02 -1.62 9.92
N GLY A 136 11.53 -2.76 9.40
CA GLY A 136 10.98 -3.84 10.20
C GLY A 136 9.58 -3.58 10.75
N ALA A 137 8.81 -2.69 10.12
CA ALA A 137 7.48 -2.32 10.59
C ALA A 137 6.42 -3.43 10.37
N PHE A 138 6.64 -4.31 9.39
CA PHE A 138 5.67 -5.29 8.93
C PHE A 138 6.22 -6.73 8.96
N ASP A 139 5.32 -7.69 8.94
CA ASP A 139 5.66 -9.12 8.85
C ASP A 139 5.67 -9.60 7.38
N ILE A 140 4.97 -8.90 6.48
CA ILE A 140 4.86 -9.15 5.05
C ILE A 140 4.66 -7.79 4.35
N ALA A 141 5.21 -7.60 3.14
CA ALA A 141 4.97 -6.37 2.39
C ALA A 141 4.70 -6.61 0.90
N VAL A 142 3.76 -5.85 0.36
CA VAL A 142 3.35 -5.91 -1.04
C VAL A 142 3.37 -4.50 -1.65
N ALA A 143 4.04 -4.34 -2.77
CA ALA A 143 4.17 -3.08 -3.49
C ALA A 143 3.55 -3.16 -4.88
N TYR A 144 2.47 -2.43 -5.10
CA TYR A 144 1.87 -2.23 -6.41
C TYR A 144 2.46 -0.98 -7.05
N TYR A 145 3.01 -1.15 -8.25
CA TYR A 145 3.59 -0.07 -9.07
C TYR A 145 4.31 1.02 -8.26
N GLY A 146 5.16 0.57 -7.30
CA GLY A 146 5.94 1.44 -6.43
C GLY A 146 7.09 2.12 -7.17
N GLY A 147 6.85 3.34 -7.66
CA GLY A 147 7.87 4.13 -8.33
C GLY A 147 8.95 4.60 -7.37
N GLY A 148 10.22 4.58 -7.80
CA GLY A 148 11.34 5.04 -6.98
C GLY A 148 12.03 3.94 -6.17
N ILE A 149 11.46 2.74 -6.03
CA ILE A 149 12.10 1.60 -5.33
C ILE A 149 13.46 1.27 -5.93
N GLN A 150 13.61 1.38 -7.26
CA GLN A 150 14.88 1.12 -7.96
C GLN A 150 16.01 2.04 -7.53
N ASN A 151 15.72 3.20 -6.95
CA ASN A 151 16.72 4.16 -6.47
C ASN A 151 17.17 3.90 -5.02
N GLU A 152 16.56 2.92 -4.35
CA GLU A 152 16.74 2.62 -2.92
C GLU A 152 17.02 1.14 -2.67
N LEU A 153 17.57 0.45 -3.68
CA LEU A 153 17.86 -1.00 -3.64
C LEU A 153 18.94 -1.40 -2.63
N ASP A 154 19.75 -0.47 -2.15
CA ASP A 154 20.67 -0.64 -1.04
C ASP A 154 19.94 -1.06 0.26
N LEU A 155 18.69 -0.65 0.43
CA LEU A 155 17.85 -1.02 1.57
C LEU A 155 17.35 -2.47 1.51
N ALA A 156 17.42 -3.15 0.37
CA ALA A 156 16.92 -4.52 0.20
C ALA A 156 17.57 -5.54 1.16
N ASP A 157 18.79 -5.29 1.65
CA ASP A 157 19.44 -6.14 2.65
C ASP A 157 18.89 -5.96 4.06
N LYS A 158 18.20 -4.86 4.32
CA LYS A 158 17.50 -4.60 5.58
C LYS A 158 16.14 -5.29 5.64
N ILE A 159 15.53 -5.60 4.48
CA ILE A 159 14.24 -6.30 4.40
C ILE A 159 14.46 -7.77 4.76
N LYS A 160 13.86 -8.21 5.86
CA LYS A 160 13.94 -9.58 6.39
C LYS A 160 12.61 -10.33 6.31
N VAL A 161 11.61 -9.68 5.73
CA VAL A 161 10.25 -10.20 5.59
C VAL A 161 9.96 -10.55 4.13
N PRO A 162 9.01 -11.45 3.87
CA PRO A 162 8.54 -11.74 2.52
C PRO A 162 8.07 -10.47 1.81
N MET A 163 8.44 -10.33 0.52
CA MET A 163 8.09 -9.14 -0.27
C MET A 163 7.51 -9.52 -1.62
N GLN A 164 6.39 -8.90 -2.01
CA GLN A 164 5.81 -9.10 -3.33
C GLN A 164 5.71 -7.77 -4.09
N PHE A 165 6.02 -7.80 -5.39
CA PHE A 165 6.01 -6.63 -6.26
C PHE A 165 5.10 -6.87 -7.46
N HIS A 166 4.28 -5.87 -7.82
CA HIS A 166 3.40 -5.89 -8.98
C HIS A 166 3.67 -4.67 -9.88
N TYR A 167 4.04 -4.91 -11.13
CA TYR A 167 4.37 -3.86 -12.11
C TYR A 167 3.57 -4.01 -13.39
N GLY A 168 3.18 -2.89 -14.00
CA GLY A 168 2.63 -2.86 -15.35
C GLY A 168 3.75 -2.95 -16.40
N ALA A 169 3.52 -3.71 -17.48
CA ALA A 169 4.53 -3.86 -18.54
C ALA A 169 4.68 -2.63 -19.43
N ILE A 170 3.67 -1.74 -19.45
CA ILE A 170 3.69 -0.50 -20.23
C ILE A 170 3.68 0.76 -19.36
N ASP A 171 4.02 0.63 -18.07
CA ASP A 171 4.14 1.74 -17.12
C ASP A 171 5.29 2.67 -17.52
N ALA A 172 4.94 3.87 -18.00
CA ALA A 172 5.91 4.88 -18.42
C ALA A 172 6.68 5.51 -17.24
N HIS A 173 6.17 5.40 -16.01
CA HIS A 173 6.83 5.90 -14.80
C HIS A 173 7.86 4.91 -14.22
N ILE A 174 7.71 3.61 -14.55
CA ILE A 174 8.58 2.55 -14.05
C ILE A 174 9.06 1.69 -15.24
N PRO A 175 10.12 2.10 -15.95
CA PRO A 175 10.60 1.39 -17.12
C PRO A 175 11.06 -0.03 -16.78
N SER A 176 11.06 -0.91 -17.78
CA SER A 176 11.44 -2.33 -17.60
C SER A 176 12.81 -2.51 -16.96
N THR A 177 13.76 -1.63 -17.25
CA THR A 177 15.10 -1.62 -16.63
C THR A 177 15.05 -1.42 -15.12
N ALA A 178 14.14 -0.59 -14.62
CA ALA A 178 13.90 -0.42 -13.18
C ALA A 178 13.33 -1.69 -12.56
N VAL A 179 12.36 -2.32 -13.23
CA VAL A 179 11.77 -3.60 -12.79
C VAL A 179 12.83 -4.71 -12.78
N ASP A 180 13.68 -4.77 -13.80
CA ASP A 180 14.76 -5.78 -13.88
C ASP A 180 15.81 -5.56 -12.77
N SER A 181 16.11 -4.32 -12.40
CA SER A 181 16.97 -4.02 -11.24
C SER A 181 16.36 -4.54 -9.92
N VAL A 182 15.05 -4.40 -9.72
CA VAL A 182 14.36 -4.97 -8.57
C VAL A 182 14.41 -6.50 -8.59
N LYS A 183 14.13 -7.15 -9.72
CA LYS A 183 14.22 -8.61 -9.87
C LYS A 183 15.62 -9.12 -9.53
N GLN A 184 16.65 -8.47 -10.08
CA GLN A 184 18.03 -8.84 -9.83
C GLN A 184 18.41 -8.70 -8.35
N ARG A 185 17.98 -7.60 -7.72
CA ARG A 185 18.33 -7.30 -6.33
C ARG A 185 17.63 -8.24 -5.33
N PHE A 186 16.45 -8.72 -5.68
CA PHE A 186 15.67 -9.67 -4.87
C PHE A 186 15.87 -11.14 -5.26
N ALA A 187 16.73 -11.45 -6.25
CA ALA A 187 17.05 -12.82 -6.60
C ALA A 187 17.63 -13.57 -5.39
N GLY A 188 17.07 -14.73 -5.06
CA GLY A 188 17.45 -15.54 -3.91
C GLY A 188 16.94 -15.05 -2.55
N LYS A 189 16.14 -13.98 -2.50
CA LYS A 189 15.41 -13.55 -1.31
C LYS A 189 13.99 -14.12 -1.34
N ASP A 190 13.31 -14.11 -0.21
CA ASP A 190 11.89 -14.45 -0.12
C ASP A 190 11.05 -13.31 -0.74
N ALA A 191 11.02 -13.31 -2.08
CA ALA A 191 10.36 -12.26 -2.84
C ALA A 191 9.80 -12.75 -4.17
N GLN A 192 8.69 -12.15 -4.58
CA GLN A 192 8.04 -12.40 -5.86
C GLN A 192 7.90 -11.10 -6.66
N VAL A 193 8.25 -11.11 -7.94
CA VAL A 193 8.11 -9.95 -8.83
C VAL A 193 7.24 -10.33 -10.02
N HIS A 194 6.06 -9.70 -10.12
CA HIS A 194 5.08 -9.93 -11.17
C HIS A 194 5.00 -8.73 -12.12
N VAL A 195 4.99 -9.01 -13.43
CA VAL A 195 4.81 -8.00 -14.47
C VAL A 195 3.59 -8.37 -15.30
N TYR A 196 2.70 -7.41 -15.51
CA TYR A 196 1.41 -7.62 -16.17
C TYR A 196 1.41 -7.04 -17.58
N PRO A 197 1.36 -7.89 -18.63
CA PRO A 197 1.28 -7.43 -20.01
C PRO A 197 0.09 -6.49 -20.25
N GLY A 198 0.32 -5.38 -20.95
CA GLY A 198 -0.73 -4.41 -21.29
C GLY A 198 -1.26 -3.58 -20.10
N ALA A 199 -0.70 -3.74 -18.91
CA ALA A 199 -1.05 -2.93 -17.76
C ALA A 199 -0.12 -1.72 -17.65
N ASP A 200 -0.69 -0.56 -17.33
CA ASP A 200 -0.01 0.70 -17.10
C ASP A 200 0.04 1.05 -15.60
N HIS A 201 0.66 2.18 -15.26
CA HIS A 201 0.67 2.70 -13.88
C HIS A 201 -0.74 2.87 -13.33
N GLY A 202 -0.99 2.37 -12.11
CA GLY A 202 -2.31 2.46 -11.49
C GLY A 202 -3.33 1.47 -12.05
N PHE A 203 -2.90 0.39 -12.69
CA PHE A 203 -3.79 -0.61 -13.31
C PHE A 203 -4.81 -1.23 -12.34
N ASN A 204 -4.60 -1.13 -11.04
CA ASN A 204 -5.54 -1.63 -10.04
C ASN A 204 -6.69 -0.65 -9.72
N CYS A 205 -6.59 0.60 -10.10
CA CYS A 205 -7.56 1.63 -9.74
C CYS A 205 -8.71 1.69 -10.74
N THR A 206 -9.92 1.31 -10.30
CA THR A 206 -11.15 1.30 -11.11
C THR A 206 -11.56 2.70 -11.60
N ASP A 207 -11.12 3.75 -10.92
CA ASP A 207 -11.48 5.15 -11.21
C ASP A 207 -10.51 5.81 -12.21
N ARG A 208 -9.51 5.06 -12.70
CA ARG A 208 -8.49 5.56 -13.66
C ARG A 208 -8.69 4.97 -15.06
N ALA A 209 -8.34 5.75 -16.07
CA ALA A 209 -8.31 5.26 -17.46
C ALA A 209 -7.31 4.12 -17.68
N SER A 210 -6.29 4.01 -16.82
CA SER A 210 -5.30 2.93 -16.85
C SER A 210 -5.79 1.63 -16.19
N TYR A 211 -7.02 1.56 -15.68
CA TYR A 211 -7.55 0.34 -15.08
C TYR A 211 -7.50 -0.84 -16.05
N ASN A 212 -6.93 -1.93 -15.57
CA ASN A 212 -6.88 -3.18 -16.32
C ASN A 212 -7.48 -4.30 -15.46
N GLN A 213 -8.72 -4.67 -15.76
CA GLN A 213 -9.49 -5.63 -14.97
C GLN A 213 -8.77 -6.97 -14.80
N ALA A 214 -8.18 -7.49 -15.88
CA ALA A 214 -7.50 -8.79 -15.83
C ALA A 214 -6.23 -8.74 -14.97
N ALA A 215 -5.42 -7.68 -15.13
CA ALA A 215 -4.22 -7.48 -14.33
C ALA A 215 -4.56 -7.24 -12.86
N SER A 216 -5.58 -6.42 -12.57
CA SER A 216 -6.05 -6.13 -11.22
C SER A 216 -6.52 -7.39 -10.49
N ALA A 217 -7.41 -8.18 -11.12
CA ALA A 217 -7.92 -9.42 -10.54
C ALA A 217 -6.80 -10.45 -10.28
N LEU A 218 -5.88 -10.60 -11.24
CA LEU A 218 -4.75 -11.52 -11.10
C LEU A 218 -3.76 -11.07 -10.02
N ALA A 219 -3.48 -9.75 -9.94
CA ALA A 219 -2.60 -9.19 -8.93
C ALA A 219 -3.19 -9.35 -7.53
N HIS A 220 -4.48 -9.05 -7.36
CA HIS A 220 -5.18 -9.24 -6.09
C HIS A 220 -5.17 -10.69 -5.63
N GLY A 221 -5.51 -11.64 -6.52
CA GLY A 221 -5.46 -13.08 -6.22
C GLY A 221 -4.06 -13.55 -5.80
N ARG A 222 -3.00 -13.08 -6.49
CA ARG A 222 -1.60 -13.37 -6.11
C ARG A 222 -1.25 -12.78 -4.75
N THR A 223 -1.71 -11.57 -4.46
CA THR A 223 -1.50 -10.94 -3.14
C THR A 223 -2.16 -11.74 -2.04
N LEU A 224 -3.42 -12.15 -2.21
CA LEU A 224 -4.12 -12.97 -1.21
C LEU A 224 -3.42 -14.32 -0.98
N THR A 225 -2.98 -14.98 -2.06
CA THR A 225 -2.20 -16.22 -1.95
C THR A 225 -0.91 -15.98 -1.17
N PHE A 226 -0.15 -14.95 -1.54
CA PHE A 226 1.12 -14.61 -0.88
C PHE A 226 0.93 -14.26 0.61
N LEU A 227 -0.08 -13.47 0.93
CA LEU A 227 -0.41 -13.16 2.33
C LEU A 227 -0.78 -14.43 3.10
N GLY A 228 -1.57 -15.34 2.50
CA GLY A 228 -1.98 -16.60 3.13
C GLY A 228 -0.82 -17.58 3.35
N GLU A 229 0.13 -17.66 2.44
CA GLU A 229 1.32 -18.51 2.55
C GLU A 229 2.27 -18.05 3.67
N HIS A 230 2.23 -16.78 4.04
CA HIS A 230 3.13 -16.17 5.02
C HIS A 230 2.43 -15.74 6.33
N SER A 231 1.13 -16.05 6.48
CA SER A 231 0.32 -15.69 7.67
C SER A 231 0.60 -16.55 8.88
#